data_3907eb6e7b60b3a29aec44b885e3eccf
#
_entry.id   3907eb6e7b60b3a29aec44b885e3eccf
#
_cell.length_a   1.000
_cell.length_b   1.000
_cell.length_c   1.000
_cell.angle_alpha   90.00
_cell.angle_beta   90.00
_cell.angle_gamma   90.00
#
_symmetry.space_group_name_H-M   'P 1'
#
loop_
_entity.id
_entity.type
_entity.pdbx_description
1 polymer ?
#
loop_
_entity_poly.entity_id
_entity_poly.type
_entity_poly.pdbx_seq_one_letter_code
_entity_poly.pdbx_strand_id
1 'polypeptide(L)'
;MKHLAKYAAVLLLCVLALLAFTACGGMTPEQQKEAYTPIIEQYTAFLTAKQNGETLTPPDTTGMSEGEAAVAEAVFETASACENPEKMAYTYKDMDGNGTLELLFLTSPMDLQAIFALDGKAPVLLACDDGEKDEDWYFDAEGRVYSTVHTILDMEKKQIEATGIHFHVEGAELVQDVQYILTWFVVNNRPTSTEYFEVVDGTRQPIDEARYSELSADYNRVHDYSGFQSIQRKLNAPRMIFLLDEQTETPPTVDFSTYEAIRETYKAISTRLEDYDTDDWLAGKYDNLFTYPDDVAYSYYQHLLYAAYRGGTCEGYDEIDLNGDGKDELVILNEDYTIKAIFTMKKGTPVMLDAFANEVCWLDEEGMIHVDRTDYYELEYSLYEFTKEEDYNLVYSILVAENGNRYLTKDGKTEIISFEDSLTLYYDEYRPFYTEPFGAEEYNRSVSGLTYTPLTPYTEDPMKTAVTKMWRKSATLDKTSGKEFGAWSNTCLTFDTVTDTQMNLHIRYEFSFHYPDPDRENNLLVDTTESQLDITATIQDGVLVFDGGGIKGHIEFGQKYLWLVIEEGNDERFPVGYHCYGVYTPEE
;
A
#
# COMPACT_ATOMS: atom_id res chain seq x y z
N MET A 1 22.98 33.09 -29.60
CA MET A 1 22.22 34.28 -29.16
C MET A 1 20.73 34.05 -29.05
N LYS A 2 20.03 33.30 -29.95
CA LYS A 2 18.59 33.08 -29.87
C LYS A 2 18.16 32.18 -28.66
N HIS A 3 19.00 31.27 -28.21
CA HIS A 3 18.72 30.43 -27.04
C HIS A 3 18.90 31.18 -25.72
N LEU A 4 19.94 32.01 -25.59
CA LEU A 4 20.12 32.85 -24.39
C LEU A 4 18.96 33.82 -24.15
N ALA A 5 18.36 34.38 -25.23
CA ALA A 5 17.24 35.26 -25.12
C ALA A 5 15.93 34.54 -24.65
N LYS A 6 15.76 33.25 -25.01
CA LYS A 6 14.64 32.44 -24.52
C LYS A 6 14.78 32.11 -23.02
N TYR A 7 15.97 31.73 -22.58
CA TYR A 7 16.20 31.46 -21.15
C TYR A 7 16.09 32.73 -20.29
N ALA A 8 16.59 33.86 -20.80
CA ALA A 8 16.42 35.15 -20.13
C ALA A 8 14.93 35.58 -20.04
N ALA A 9 14.13 35.29 -21.08
CA ALA A 9 12.71 35.59 -21.06
C ALA A 9 11.92 34.67 -20.10
N VAL A 10 12.26 33.38 -20.02
CA VAL A 10 11.65 32.43 -19.07
C VAL A 10 12.07 32.79 -17.64
N LEU A 11 13.35 33.09 -17.40
CA LEU A 11 13.80 33.53 -16.07
C LEU A 11 13.14 34.84 -15.65
N LEU A 12 12.97 35.79 -16.60
CA LEU A 12 12.27 37.05 -16.33
C LEU A 12 10.78 36.83 -16.04
N LEU A 13 10.14 35.88 -16.74
CA LEU A 13 8.74 35.49 -16.47
C LEU A 13 8.60 34.80 -15.11
N CYS A 14 9.52 33.91 -14.73
CA CYS A 14 9.54 33.31 -13.40
C CYS A 14 9.78 34.35 -12.30
N VAL A 15 10.72 35.28 -12.51
CA VAL A 15 10.99 36.39 -11.56
C VAL A 15 9.80 37.36 -11.50
N LEU A 16 9.14 37.63 -12.62
CA LEU A 16 7.92 38.47 -12.65
C LEU A 16 6.71 37.75 -12.02
N ALA A 17 6.60 36.42 -12.17
CA ALA A 17 5.61 35.64 -11.45
C ALA A 17 5.87 35.65 -9.94
N LEU A 18 7.11 35.40 -9.50
CA LEU A 18 7.53 35.52 -8.10
C LEU A 18 7.31 36.94 -7.54
N LEU A 19 7.63 37.97 -8.32
CA LEU A 19 7.37 39.36 -7.93
C LEU A 19 5.89 39.74 -7.96
N ALA A 20 5.07 39.10 -8.82
CA ALA A 20 3.62 39.27 -8.82
C ALA A 20 2.98 38.63 -7.57
N PHE A 21 3.46 37.45 -7.16
CA PHE A 21 3.05 36.83 -5.89
C PHE A 21 3.42 37.69 -4.68
N THR A 22 4.62 38.29 -4.65
CA THR A 22 5.03 39.21 -3.59
C THR A 22 4.35 40.59 -3.67
N ALA A 23 3.95 41.02 -4.86
CA ALA A 23 3.25 42.31 -5.05
C ALA A 23 1.74 42.23 -4.72
N CYS A 24 1.13 41.05 -4.75
CA CYS A 24 -0.26 40.83 -4.32
C CYS A 24 -0.40 40.60 -2.79
N GLY A 25 0.71 40.61 -2.03
CA GLY A 25 0.65 40.55 -0.55
C GLY A 25 0.30 39.18 0.00
N GLY A 26 0.46 38.10 -0.77
CA GLY A 26 0.28 36.72 -0.29
C GLY A 26 1.28 36.35 0.79
N MET A 27 0.83 35.57 1.78
CA MET A 27 1.69 35.02 2.81
C MET A 27 2.55 33.88 2.21
N THR A 28 3.79 33.72 2.71
CA THR A 28 4.55 32.51 2.40
C THR A 28 3.94 31.31 3.14
N PRO A 29 4.19 30.06 2.70
CA PRO A 29 3.72 28.88 3.42
C PRO A 29 4.10 28.88 4.91
N GLU A 30 5.28 29.34 5.28
CA GLU A 30 5.73 29.45 6.67
C GLU A 30 4.90 30.49 7.44
N GLN A 31 4.60 31.64 6.82
CA GLN A 31 3.74 32.66 7.42
C GLN A 31 2.29 32.18 7.59
N GLN A 32 1.80 31.38 6.64
CA GLN A 32 0.48 30.76 6.73
C GLN A 32 0.43 29.77 7.89
N LYS A 33 1.43 28.89 8.03
CA LYS A 33 1.56 27.96 9.17
C LYS A 33 1.66 28.71 10.51
N GLU A 34 2.43 29.81 10.56
CA GLU A 34 2.55 30.64 11.75
C GLU A 34 1.20 31.25 12.17
N ALA A 35 0.35 31.62 11.22
CA ALA A 35 -0.98 32.16 11.51
C ALA A 35 -1.90 31.14 12.22
N TYR A 36 -1.70 29.85 11.99
CA TYR A 36 -2.45 28.78 12.66
C TYR A 36 -1.88 28.33 14.01
N THR A 37 -0.68 28.76 14.37
CA THR A 37 -0.01 28.34 15.62
C THR A 37 -0.91 28.52 16.88
N PRO A 38 -1.65 29.63 17.06
CA PRO A 38 -2.51 29.78 18.23
C PRO A 38 -3.61 28.73 18.35
N ILE A 39 -4.16 28.28 17.21
CA ILE A 39 -5.18 27.22 17.16
C ILE A 39 -4.56 25.89 17.61
N ILE A 40 -3.39 25.53 17.05
CA ILE A 40 -2.67 24.30 17.39
C ILE A 40 -2.29 24.28 18.87
N GLU A 41 -1.77 25.39 19.41
CA GLU A 41 -1.43 25.51 20.84
C GLU A 41 -2.66 25.34 21.73
N GLN A 42 -3.80 25.90 21.34
CA GLN A 42 -5.05 25.79 22.11
C GLN A 42 -5.59 24.35 22.10
N TYR A 43 -5.58 23.66 20.93
CA TYR A 43 -5.92 22.24 20.85
C TYR A 43 -5.00 21.40 21.74
N THR A 44 -3.70 21.60 21.63
CA THR A 44 -2.70 20.88 22.44
C THR A 44 -2.97 21.05 23.93
N ALA A 45 -3.29 22.27 24.36
CA ALA A 45 -3.59 22.58 25.77
C ALA A 45 -4.85 21.84 26.26
N PHE A 46 -5.94 21.82 25.47
CA PHE A 46 -7.16 21.12 25.82
C PHE A 46 -6.97 19.61 25.85
N LEU A 47 -6.31 19.04 24.85
CA LEU A 47 -6.05 17.60 24.80
C LEU A 47 -5.12 17.12 25.93
N THR A 48 -4.10 17.92 26.28
CA THR A 48 -3.23 17.65 27.43
C THR A 48 -4.02 17.66 28.74
N ALA A 49 -4.89 18.67 28.96
CA ALA A 49 -5.76 18.71 30.13
C ALA A 49 -6.70 17.50 30.19
N LYS A 50 -7.28 17.11 29.06
CA LYS A 50 -8.15 15.92 28.94
C LYS A 50 -7.39 14.62 29.25
N GLN A 51 -6.18 14.44 28.72
CA GLN A 51 -5.32 13.30 28.99
C GLN A 51 -4.96 13.19 30.48
N ASN A 52 -4.78 14.33 31.16
CA ASN A 52 -4.56 14.41 32.60
C ASN A 52 -5.82 14.19 33.45
N GLY A 53 -6.98 13.98 32.83
CA GLY A 53 -8.27 13.82 33.51
C GLY A 53 -8.84 15.14 34.08
N GLU A 54 -8.38 16.31 33.60
CA GLU A 54 -8.87 17.61 34.00
C GLU A 54 -10.21 17.94 33.32
N THR A 55 -11.06 18.68 34.00
CA THR A 55 -12.32 19.16 33.40
C THR A 55 -12.03 20.33 32.49
N LEU A 56 -12.36 20.19 31.21
CA LEU A 56 -12.22 21.28 30.25
C LEU A 56 -13.21 22.40 30.54
N THR A 57 -12.76 23.63 30.40
CA THR A 57 -13.59 24.82 30.57
C THR A 57 -13.74 25.52 29.22
N PRO A 58 -14.99 25.85 28.81
CA PRO A 58 -15.21 26.62 27.59
C PRO A 58 -14.41 27.91 27.54
N PRO A 59 -13.95 28.35 26.37
CA PRO A 59 -13.22 29.60 26.26
C PRO A 59 -14.10 30.82 26.62
N ASP A 60 -13.50 31.85 27.23
CA ASP A 60 -14.18 33.12 27.39
C ASP A 60 -14.10 33.93 26.10
N THR A 61 -15.19 33.97 25.36
CA THR A 61 -15.28 34.66 24.06
C THR A 61 -15.66 36.15 24.20
N THR A 62 -15.70 36.68 25.42
CA THR A 62 -16.07 38.08 25.69
C THR A 62 -15.07 39.05 25.03
N GLY A 63 -15.53 39.82 24.08
CA GLY A 63 -14.72 40.83 23.39
C GLY A 63 -14.00 40.31 22.13
N MET A 64 -14.17 39.05 21.77
CA MET A 64 -13.74 38.49 20.48
C MET A 64 -14.67 38.97 19.38
N SER A 65 -14.19 38.99 18.14
CA SER A 65 -15.03 39.06 16.95
C SER A 65 -15.83 37.77 16.80
N GLU A 66 -16.90 37.77 16.00
CA GLU A 66 -17.72 36.60 15.74
C GLU A 66 -16.88 35.43 15.14
N GLY A 67 -15.95 35.72 14.25
CA GLY A 67 -15.05 34.70 13.67
C GLY A 67 -14.07 34.14 14.70
N GLU A 68 -13.45 34.99 15.55
CA GLU A 68 -12.54 34.51 16.61
C GLU A 68 -13.29 33.66 17.64
N ALA A 69 -14.51 34.06 18.02
CA ALA A 69 -15.34 33.28 18.92
C ALA A 69 -15.69 31.89 18.30
N ALA A 70 -16.11 31.86 17.05
CA ALA A 70 -16.41 30.61 16.34
C ALA A 70 -15.20 29.67 16.29
N VAL A 71 -14.01 30.18 16.01
CA VAL A 71 -12.76 29.40 16.03
C VAL A 71 -12.49 28.83 17.41
N ALA A 72 -12.58 29.65 18.45
CA ALA A 72 -12.30 29.25 19.85
C ALA A 72 -13.32 28.18 20.34
N GLU A 73 -14.59 28.36 20.02
CA GLU A 73 -15.66 27.41 20.35
C GLU A 73 -15.45 26.06 19.61
N ALA A 74 -15.17 26.07 18.30
CA ALA A 74 -14.89 24.85 17.54
C ALA A 74 -13.69 24.07 18.08
N VAL A 75 -12.60 24.75 18.44
CA VAL A 75 -11.42 24.12 19.07
C VAL A 75 -11.80 23.44 20.39
N PHE A 76 -12.64 24.09 21.20
CA PHE A 76 -13.10 23.53 22.46
C PHE A 76 -14.02 22.32 22.24
N GLU A 77 -14.99 22.42 21.33
CA GLU A 77 -15.98 21.37 21.07
C GLU A 77 -15.32 20.12 20.52
N THR A 78 -14.49 20.23 19.48
CA THR A 78 -13.78 19.10 18.89
C THR A 78 -12.77 18.46 19.86
N ALA A 79 -12.01 19.26 20.65
CA ALA A 79 -11.14 18.72 21.68
C ALA A 79 -11.93 18.02 22.79
N SER A 80 -13.12 18.53 23.14
CA SER A 80 -14.00 17.92 24.14
C SER A 80 -14.63 16.64 23.65
N ALA A 81 -15.05 16.57 22.39
CA ALA A 81 -15.59 15.38 21.74
C ALA A 81 -14.52 14.28 21.53
N CYS A 82 -13.26 14.64 21.32
CA CYS A 82 -12.19 13.68 21.05
C CYS A 82 -12.06 12.61 22.13
N GLU A 83 -12.40 11.36 21.80
CA GLU A 83 -12.33 10.24 22.75
C GLU A 83 -10.89 9.79 23.05
N ASN A 84 -10.00 9.89 22.05
CA ASN A 84 -8.61 9.44 22.11
C ASN A 84 -7.65 10.61 21.82
N PRO A 85 -7.29 11.43 22.82
CA PRO A 85 -6.45 12.61 22.66
C PRO A 85 -5.11 12.33 21.96
N GLU A 86 -4.52 11.15 22.15
CA GLU A 86 -3.27 10.72 21.54
C GLU A 86 -3.37 10.48 20.04
N LYS A 87 -4.58 10.31 19.49
CA LYS A 87 -4.82 10.14 18.04
C LYS A 87 -5.05 11.44 17.31
N MET A 88 -5.27 12.55 18.05
CA MET A 88 -5.49 13.83 17.40
C MET A 88 -4.20 14.35 16.79
N ALA A 89 -4.27 14.58 15.49
CA ALA A 89 -3.18 15.12 14.69
C ALA A 89 -3.67 16.30 13.86
N TYR A 90 -2.74 17.02 13.25
CA TYR A 90 -3.06 18.04 12.26
C TYR A 90 -2.19 17.90 11.02
N THR A 91 -2.63 18.52 9.94
CA THR A 91 -1.85 18.67 8.72
C THR A 91 -2.19 19.98 8.02
N TYR A 92 -1.36 20.34 7.04
CA TYR A 92 -1.61 21.46 6.14
C TYR A 92 -1.79 20.94 4.73
N LYS A 93 -2.82 21.42 4.02
CA LYS A 93 -3.07 21.05 2.64
C LYS A 93 -3.66 22.25 1.90
N ASP A 94 -3.20 22.50 0.69
CA ASP A 94 -3.84 23.42 -0.25
C ASP A 94 -5.00 22.66 -0.91
N MET A 95 -6.22 22.87 -0.38
CA MET A 95 -7.41 22.09 -0.74
C MET A 95 -8.01 22.51 -2.08
N ASP A 96 -7.88 23.79 -2.45
CA ASP A 96 -8.46 24.36 -3.68
C ASP A 96 -7.41 24.69 -4.76
N GLY A 97 -6.12 24.44 -4.48
CA GLY A 97 -5.02 24.68 -5.41
C GLY A 97 -4.70 26.17 -5.61
N ASN A 98 -5.14 27.05 -4.71
CA ASN A 98 -4.93 28.50 -4.81
C ASN A 98 -3.58 28.97 -4.23
N GLY A 99 -2.81 28.07 -3.61
CA GLY A 99 -1.52 28.34 -2.95
C GLY A 99 -1.67 28.80 -1.48
N THR A 100 -2.89 28.80 -0.93
CA THR A 100 -3.15 29.01 0.48
C THR A 100 -3.33 27.66 1.16
N LEU A 101 -2.67 27.44 2.29
CA LEU A 101 -2.78 26.21 3.04
C LEU A 101 -3.96 26.28 4.00
N GLU A 102 -4.81 25.28 3.99
CA GLU A 102 -5.78 25.01 5.05
C GLU A 102 -5.12 24.18 6.16
N LEU A 103 -5.59 24.41 7.40
CA LEU A 103 -5.25 23.59 8.56
C LEU A 103 -6.37 22.58 8.79
N LEU A 104 -6.02 21.30 8.80
CA LEU A 104 -6.94 20.19 9.01
C LEU A 104 -6.58 19.48 10.32
N PHE A 105 -7.57 19.18 11.15
CA PHE A 105 -7.41 18.31 12.32
C PHE A 105 -8.03 16.95 12.01
N LEU A 106 -7.32 15.89 12.39
CA LEU A 106 -7.58 14.51 11.99
C LEU A 106 -7.45 13.57 13.20
N THR A 107 -8.22 12.49 13.21
CA THR A 107 -8.07 11.37 14.16
C THR A 107 -7.57 10.09 13.49
N SER A 108 -7.69 10.01 12.18
CA SER A 108 -7.10 8.97 11.34
C SER A 108 -6.83 9.53 9.93
N PRO A 109 -6.11 8.83 9.06
CA PRO A 109 -5.89 9.29 7.69
C PRO A 109 -7.20 9.63 6.98
N MET A 110 -7.33 10.89 6.50
CA MET A 110 -8.50 11.46 5.83
C MET A 110 -9.79 11.57 6.68
N ASP A 111 -9.76 11.21 7.94
CA ASP A 111 -10.85 11.37 8.89
C ASP A 111 -10.76 12.75 9.56
N LEU A 112 -11.67 13.62 9.20
CA LEU A 112 -11.57 15.04 9.42
C LEU A 112 -12.39 15.48 10.65
N GLN A 113 -11.74 16.17 11.59
CA GLN A 113 -12.37 16.70 12.78
C GLN A 113 -12.67 18.20 12.66
N ALA A 114 -11.82 18.95 11.99
CA ALA A 114 -12.05 20.35 11.70
C ALA A 114 -11.21 20.84 10.51
N ILE A 115 -11.72 21.85 9.81
CA ILE A 115 -11.03 22.58 8.73
C ILE A 115 -11.01 24.06 9.07
N PHE A 116 -9.82 24.65 8.97
CA PHE A 116 -9.63 26.09 9.09
C PHE A 116 -8.95 26.62 7.83
N ALA A 117 -9.43 27.75 7.32
CA ALA A 117 -8.81 28.48 6.21
C ALA A 117 -8.32 29.86 6.67
N LEU A 118 -7.62 30.57 5.80
CA LEU A 118 -7.23 31.96 6.02
C LEU A 118 -8.11 32.94 5.25
N ASP A 119 -8.84 33.80 5.93
CA ASP A 119 -9.41 35.01 5.34
C ASP A 119 -8.39 36.16 5.53
N GLY A 120 -7.65 36.42 4.46
CA GLY A 120 -6.50 37.33 4.50
C GLY A 120 -5.37 36.76 5.39
N LYS A 121 -5.33 37.14 6.67
CA LYS A 121 -4.34 36.63 7.65
C LYS A 121 -4.99 36.02 8.89
N ALA A 122 -6.29 36.07 8.99
CA ALA A 122 -7.03 35.57 10.13
C ALA A 122 -7.54 34.14 9.84
N PRO A 123 -7.30 33.18 10.73
CA PRO A 123 -7.93 31.87 10.62
C PRO A 123 -9.45 31.98 10.78
N VAL A 124 -10.18 31.27 9.92
CA VAL A 124 -11.63 31.10 9.99
C VAL A 124 -11.97 29.62 9.98
N LEU A 125 -13.02 29.26 10.69
CA LEU A 125 -13.56 27.90 10.69
C LEU A 125 -14.39 27.68 9.41
N LEU A 126 -14.11 26.59 8.69
CA LEU A 126 -14.92 26.15 7.55
C LEU A 126 -15.93 25.07 7.96
N ALA A 127 -15.46 24.08 8.72
CA ALA A 127 -16.28 22.98 9.24
C ALA A 127 -15.64 22.37 10.48
N CYS A 128 -16.43 21.78 11.36
CA CYS A 128 -15.95 20.94 12.45
C CYS A 128 -16.98 19.85 12.78
N ASP A 129 -16.48 18.72 13.29
CA ASP A 129 -17.28 17.72 13.97
C ASP A 129 -17.48 18.18 15.42
N ASP A 130 -18.70 18.51 15.79
CA ASP A 130 -19.07 18.98 17.12
C ASP A 130 -19.45 17.84 18.09
N GLY A 131 -19.44 16.59 17.58
CA GLY A 131 -19.81 15.38 18.34
C GLY A 131 -21.28 15.32 18.77
N GLU A 132 -22.12 16.29 18.38
CA GLU A 132 -23.56 16.30 18.73
C GLU A 132 -24.42 15.48 17.76
N LYS A 133 -23.93 15.26 16.53
CA LYS A 133 -24.59 14.49 15.48
C LYS A 133 -23.78 13.24 15.19
N ASP A 134 -24.48 12.20 14.77
CA ASP A 134 -23.85 11.03 14.14
C ASP A 134 -23.43 11.44 12.72
N GLU A 135 -22.40 12.28 12.66
CA GLU A 135 -21.88 12.94 11.46
C GLU A 135 -20.38 12.62 11.33
N ASP A 136 -20.02 12.04 10.20
CA ASP A 136 -18.63 11.76 9.83
C ASP A 136 -18.17 12.69 8.73
N TRP A 137 -16.93 13.20 8.85
CA TRP A 137 -16.32 14.08 7.88
C TRP A 137 -15.05 13.45 7.30
N TYR A 138 -14.90 13.51 5.99
CA TYR A 138 -13.75 12.98 5.26
C TYR A 138 -13.30 13.94 4.18
N PHE A 139 -12.08 13.77 3.69
CA PHE A 139 -11.59 14.44 2.49
C PHE A 139 -10.79 13.47 1.62
N ASP A 140 -10.64 13.79 0.34
CA ASP A 140 -9.84 12.99 -0.60
C ASP A 140 -8.50 13.65 -0.97
N ALA A 141 -7.73 12.95 -1.79
CA ALA A 141 -6.43 13.43 -2.26
C ALA A 141 -6.55 14.73 -3.07
N GLU A 142 -7.66 14.94 -3.77
CA GLU A 142 -7.96 16.11 -4.57
C GLU A 142 -8.45 17.31 -3.75
N GLY A 143 -8.66 17.14 -2.44
CA GLY A 143 -9.11 18.20 -1.55
C GLY A 143 -10.62 18.38 -1.49
N ARG A 144 -11.42 17.44 -2.05
CA ARG A 144 -12.87 17.44 -1.88
C ARG A 144 -13.23 16.95 -0.48
N VAL A 145 -14.26 17.51 0.10
CA VAL A 145 -14.73 17.22 1.45
C VAL A 145 -16.07 16.50 1.38
N TYR A 146 -16.26 15.53 2.23
CA TYR A 146 -17.47 14.70 2.31
C TYR A 146 -17.98 14.68 3.74
N SER A 147 -19.29 14.90 3.91
CA SER A 147 -19.96 14.69 5.19
C SER A 147 -21.07 13.67 5.03
N THR A 148 -21.26 12.83 6.05
CA THR A 148 -22.38 11.90 6.16
C THR A 148 -23.04 12.04 7.51
N VAL A 149 -24.35 12.25 7.51
CA VAL A 149 -25.17 12.33 8.72
C VAL A 149 -26.14 11.15 8.74
N HIS A 150 -26.13 10.39 9.84
CA HIS A 150 -27.08 9.31 10.09
C HIS A 150 -28.18 9.79 11.01
N THR A 151 -29.43 9.66 10.59
CA THR A 151 -30.60 10.08 11.36
C THR A 151 -31.61 8.95 11.48
N ILE A 152 -32.01 8.62 12.70
CA ILE A 152 -33.12 7.69 12.95
C ILE A 152 -34.42 8.47 12.86
N LEU A 153 -35.18 8.26 11.77
CA LEU A 153 -36.45 8.97 11.53
C LEU A 153 -37.62 8.40 12.34
N ASP A 154 -37.65 7.09 12.52
CA ASP A 154 -38.74 6.39 13.22
C ASP A 154 -38.19 5.14 13.94
N MET A 155 -38.13 5.18 15.26
CA MET A 155 -37.64 4.08 16.09
C MET A 155 -38.59 2.85 16.05
N GLU A 156 -39.91 3.05 15.91
CA GLU A 156 -40.89 1.95 15.87
C GLU A 156 -40.81 1.21 14.52
N LYS A 157 -40.67 1.97 13.44
CA LYS A 157 -40.54 1.44 12.08
C LYS A 157 -39.11 1.08 11.72
N LYS A 158 -38.14 1.41 12.60
CA LYS A 158 -36.71 1.28 12.31
C LYS A 158 -36.32 1.90 10.95
N GLN A 159 -36.82 3.10 10.73
CA GLN A 159 -36.49 3.87 9.54
C GLN A 159 -35.26 4.72 9.83
N ILE A 160 -34.23 4.56 8.99
CA ILE A 160 -32.96 5.27 9.08
C ILE A 160 -32.75 6.04 7.79
N GLU A 161 -32.19 7.21 7.91
CA GLU A 161 -31.78 8.05 6.79
C GLU A 161 -30.29 8.36 6.91
N ALA A 162 -29.54 8.19 5.83
CA ALA A 162 -28.20 8.71 5.67
C ALA A 162 -28.21 9.84 4.64
N THR A 163 -27.70 10.98 5.03
CA THR A 163 -27.50 12.13 4.14
C THR A 163 -26.03 12.28 3.84
N GLY A 164 -25.64 12.14 2.58
CA GLY A 164 -24.30 12.42 2.11
C GLY A 164 -24.24 13.79 1.43
N ILE A 165 -23.20 14.56 1.73
CA ILE A 165 -22.97 15.89 1.16
C ILE A 165 -21.52 15.96 0.68
N HIS A 166 -21.32 16.45 -0.55
CA HIS A 166 -20.00 16.74 -1.09
C HIS A 166 -19.78 18.25 -1.10
N PHE A 167 -18.57 18.63 -0.73
CA PHE A 167 -18.14 20.02 -0.73
C PHE A 167 -16.77 20.16 -1.40
N HIS A 168 -16.46 21.36 -1.81
CA HIS A 168 -15.09 21.80 -2.09
C HIS A 168 -14.78 23.08 -1.32
N VAL A 169 -13.51 23.35 -1.09
CA VAL A 169 -13.05 24.62 -0.52
C VAL A 169 -12.88 25.63 -1.66
N GLU A 170 -13.36 26.84 -1.48
CA GLU A 170 -13.13 27.98 -2.39
C GLU A 170 -12.67 29.18 -1.55
N GLY A 171 -11.35 29.38 -1.43
CA GLY A 171 -10.76 30.39 -0.54
C GLY A 171 -11.09 30.13 0.94
N ALA A 172 -11.84 31.04 1.56
CA ALA A 172 -12.25 30.92 2.96
C ALA A 172 -13.70 30.44 3.14
N GLU A 173 -14.23 29.71 2.19
CA GLU A 173 -15.60 29.20 2.20
C GLU A 173 -15.63 27.70 1.86
N LEU A 174 -16.58 26.98 2.46
CA LEU A 174 -16.89 25.59 2.12
C LEU A 174 -18.17 25.58 1.27
N VAL A 175 -18.03 25.23 -0.01
CA VAL A 175 -19.09 25.27 -1.00
C VAL A 175 -19.68 23.89 -1.20
N GLN A 176 -21.01 23.76 -1.02
CA GLN A 176 -21.71 22.50 -1.24
C GLN A 176 -21.92 22.25 -2.74
N ASP A 177 -21.47 21.09 -3.22
CA ASP A 177 -21.62 20.64 -4.61
C ASP A 177 -22.84 19.77 -4.81
N VAL A 178 -22.96 18.72 -4.01
CA VAL A 178 -23.98 17.68 -4.15
C VAL A 178 -24.49 17.27 -2.78
N GLN A 179 -25.80 16.99 -2.71
CA GLN A 179 -26.39 16.33 -1.57
C GLN A 179 -27.30 15.20 -2.04
N TYR A 180 -27.12 14.04 -1.44
CA TYR A 180 -27.95 12.87 -1.70
C TYR A 180 -28.41 12.21 -0.41
N ILE A 181 -29.53 11.48 -0.48
CA ILE A 181 -30.16 10.87 0.69
C ILE A 181 -30.51 9.42 0.36
N LEU A 182 -30.20 8.57 1.32
CA LEU A 182 -30.56 7.17 1.34
C LEU A 182 -31.49 6.93 2.52
N THR A 183 -32.69 6.46 2.27
CA THR A 183 -33.62 6.06 3.33
C THR A 183 -33.86 4.56 3.26
N TRP A 184 -33.73 3.84 4.39
CA TRP A 184 -34.00 2.42 4.44
C TRP A 184 -34.78 2.02 5.69
N PHE A 185 -35.50 0.92 5.57
CA PHE A 185 -36.26 0.30 6.66
C PHE A 185 -35.55 -0.98 7.10
N VAL A 186 -35.40 -1.19 8.38
CA VAL A 186 -34.72 -2.36 8.94
C VAL A 186 -35.74 -3.30 9.60
N VAL A 187 -35.85 -4.52 9.08
CA VAL A 187 -36.65 -5.61 9.68
C VAL A 187 -35.72 -6.78 9.96
N ASN A 188 -35.70 -7.25 11.22
CA ASN A 188 -34.82 -8.34 11.67
C ASN A 188 -33.31 -8.08 11.35
N ASN A 189 -32.87 -6.85 11.55
CA ASN A 189 -31.53 -6.38 11.27
C ASN A 189 -31.12 -6.50 9.78
N ARG A 190 -32.08 -6.48 8.86
CA ARG A 190 -31.81 -6.44 7.40
C ARG A 190 -32.58 -5.29 6.77
N PRO A 191 -31.95 -4.52 5.87
CA PRO A 191 -32.69 -3.54 5.07
C PRO A 191 -33.71 -4.26 4.19
N THR A 192 -34.95 -3.75 4.17
CA THR A 192 -36.08 -4.39 3.46
C THR A 192 -36.60 -3.59 2.29
N SER A 193 -36.43 -2.28 2.33
CA SER A 193 -36.68 -1.37 1.20
C SER A 193 -35.75 -0.18 1.30
N THR A 194 -35.39 0.35 0.17
CA THR A 194 -34.45 1.45 0.05
C THR A 194 -35.03 2.48 -0.92
N GLU A 195 -34.99 3.74 -0.53
CA GLU A 195 -35.40 4.87 -1.37
C GLU A 195 -34.20 5.82 -1.49
N TYR A 196 -33.96 6.33 -2.69
CA TYR A 196 -32.83 7.19 -3.04
C TYR A 196 -33.32 8.55 -3.49
N PHE A 197 -32.65 9.61 -3.06
CA PHE A 197 -32.97 10.98 -3.43
C PHE A 197 -31.70 11.78 -3.70
N GLU A 198 -31.79 12.68 -4.67
CA GLU A 198 -30.85 13.79 -4.87
C GLU A 198 -31.52 15.07 -4.38
N VAL A 199 -30.80 15.97 -3.74
CA VAL A 199 -31.32 17.26 -3.29
C VAL A 199 -30.90 18.34 -4.27
N VAL A 200 -31.85 18.90 -5.01
CA VAL A 200 -31.63 19.96 -5.98
C VAL A 200 -32.40 21.19 -5.53
N ASP A 201 -31.71 22.31 -5.37
CA ASP A 201 -32.28 23.56 -4.85
C ASP A 201 -33.08 23.37 -3.54
N GLY A 202 -32.52 22.56 -2.63
CA GLY A 202 -33.14 22.24 -1.33
C GLY A 202 -34.37 21.33 -1.42
N THR A 203 -34.66 20.76 -2.59
CA THR A 203 -35.82 19.88 -2.80
C THR A 203 -35.40 18.46 -3.07
N ARG A 204 -35.92 17.48 -2.30
CA ARG A 204 -35.68 16.04 -2.53
C ARG A 204 -36.34 15.61 -3.84
N GLN A 205 -35.56 15.04 -4.74
CA GLN A 205 -36.01 14.45 -6.00
C GLN A 205 -35.69 12.95 -5.98
N PRO A 206 -36.68 12.06 -6.17
CA PRO A 206 -36.40 10.62 -6.23
C PRO A 206 -35.47 10.29 -7.40
N ILE A 207 -34.48 9.44 -7.15
CA ILE A 207 -33.54 8.93 -8.15
C ILE A 207 -33.52 7.40 -8.09
N ASP A 208 -32.94 6.77 -9.10
CA ASP A 208 -32.69 5.32 -9.07
C ASP A 208 -31.36 4.98 -8.38
N GLU A 209 -31.18 3.69 -8.12
CA GLU A 209 -29.97 3.15 -7.47
C GLU A 209 -28.70 3.46 -8.28
N ALA A 210 -28.78 3.45 -9.62
CA ALA A 210 -27.63 3.73 -10.47
C ALA A 210 -27.15 5.18 -10.30
N ARG A 211 -28.08 6.14 -10.28
CA ARG A 211 -27.75 7.56 -10.03
C ARG A 211 -27.22 7.77 -8.61
N TYR A 212 -27.82 7.10 -7.60
CA TYR A 212 -27.32 7.15 -6.22
C TYR A 212 -25.88 6.61 -6.15
N SER A 213 -25.60 5.46 -6.78
CA SER A 213 -24.27 4.85 -6.81
C SER A 213 -23.24 5.77 -7.49
N GLU A 214 -23.64 6.49 -8.54
CA GLU A 214 -22.79 7.50 -9.17
C GLU A 214 -22.46 8.65 -8.20
N LEU A 215 -23.46 9.19 -7.50
CA LEU A 215 -23.28 10.31 -6.57
C LEU A 215 -22.46 9.92 -5.33
N SER A 216 -22.63 8.70 -4.82
CA SER A 216 -21.96 8.22 -3.62
C SER A 216 -20.58 7.55 -3.90
N ALA A 217 -20.21 7.36 -5.16
CA ALA A 217 -19.01 6.60 -5.52
C ALA A 217 -17.72 7.17 -4.90
N ASP A 218 -17.57 8.48 -4.94
CA ASP A 218 -16.39 9.14 -4.39
C ASP A 218 -16.34 9.04 -2.86
N TYR A 219 -17.49 9.26 -2.18
CA TYR A 219 -17.62 9.08 -0.75
C TYR A 219 -17.32 7.63 -0.33
N ASN A 220 -17.92 6.64 -1.00
CA ASN A 220 -17.70 5.24 -0.69
C ASN A 220 -16.22 4.85 -0.81
N ARG A 221 -15.52 5.40 -1.80
CA ARG A 221 -14.09 5.19 -1.99
C ARG A 221 -13.25 5.76 -0.82
N VAL A 222 -13.68 6.88 -0.22
CA VAL A 222 -12.99 7.50 0.92
C VAL A 222 -13.38 6.84 2.24
N HIS A 223 -14.64 6.44 2.40
CA HIS A 223 -15.21 5.92 3.65
C HIS A 223 -15.04 4.40 3.83
N ASP A 224 -14.82 3.63 2.75
CA ASP A 224 -14.71 2.18 2.86
C ASP A 224 -13.53 1.76 3.75
N TYR A 225 -13.84 1.05 4.84
CA TYR A 225 -12.88 0.53 5.80
C TYR A 225 -12.37 -0.88 5.44
N SER A 226 -12.66 -1.40 4.25
CA SER A 226 -12.07 -2.65 3.79
C SER A 226 -10.53 -2.51 3.71
N GLY A 227 -9.80 -3.57 4.02
CA GLY A 227 -8.34 -3.53 4.21
C GLY A 227 -7.58 -2.80 3.12
N PHE A 228 -7.91 -3.05 1.84
CA PHE A 228 -7.27 -2.39 0.69
C PHE A 228 -7.58 -0.88 0.63
N GLN A 229 -8.81 -0.47 0.86
CA GLN A 229 -9.22 0.95 0.81
C GLN A 229 -8.57 1.75 1.95
N SER A 230 -8.47 1.17 3.15
CA SER A 230 -7.74 1.78 4.27
C SER A 230 -6.28 2.03 3.94
N ILE A 231 -5.65 1.09 3.24
CA ILE A 231 -4.28 1.21 2.75
C ILE A 231 -4.17 2.35 1.72
N GLN A 232 -5.05 2.41 0.73
CA GLN A 232 -5.05 3.47 -0.27
C GLN A 232 -5.29 4.85 0.36
N ARG A 233 -6.18 4.94 1.35
CA ARG A 233 -6.37 6.17 2.13
C ARG A 233 -5.07 6.60 2.82
N LYS A 234 -4.39 5.67 3.49
CA LYS A 234 -3.13 5.97 4.18
C LYS A 234 -2.03 6.42 3.22
N LEU A 235 -1.89 5.74 2.07
CA LEU A 235 -0.89 6.09 1.06
C LEU A 235 -1.14 7.48 0.43
N ASN A 236 -2.40 7.89 0.31
CA ASN A 236 -2.80 9.17 -0.28
C ASN A 236 -3.02 10.27 0.77
N ALA A 237 -3.00 9.94 2.06
CA ALA A 237 -3.20 10.92 3.12
C ALA A 237 -1.99 11.86 3.25
N PRO A 238 -2.21 13.14 3.56
CA PRO A 238 -1.13 14.02 3.96
C PRO A 238 -0.52 13.56 5.29
N ARG A 239 0.71 13.98 5.55
CA ARG A 239 1.41 13.67 6.80
C ARG A 239 0.61 14.16 8.01
N MET A 240 0.36 13.27 8.97
CA MET A 240 -0.24 13.60 10.25
C MET A 240 0.84 14.04 11.24
N ILE A 241 0.64 15.19 11.91
CA ILE A 241 1.51 15.70 12.98
C ILE A 241 0.72 15.60 14.28
N PHE A 242 1.07 14.64 15.14
CA PHE A 242 0.35 14.39 16.38
C PHE A 242 0.57 15.50 17.40
N LEU A 243 -0.50 15.94 18.05
CA LEU A 243 -0.47 17.07 19.00
C LEU A 243 0.18 16.69 20.34
N LEU A 244 0.06 15.44 20.75
CA LEU A 244 0.58 14.92 22.02
C LEU A 244 1.75 13.95 21.86
N ASP A 245 2.42 13.97 20.72
CA ASP A 245 3.59 13.12 20.50
C ASP A 245 4.82 13.67 21.22
N GLU A 246 5.27 12.98 22.27
CA GLU A 246 6.50 13.31 23.01
C GLU A 246 7.73 12.74 22.29
N GLN A 247 8.13 13.34 21.18
CA GLN A 247 9.40 12.98 20.54
C GLN A 247 10.58 13.47 21.37
N THR A 248 11.32 12.54 21.98
CA THR A 248 12.51 12.84 22.79
C THR A 248 13.77 13.05 21.94
N GLU A 249 13.76 12.64 20.68
CA GLU A 249 14.89 12.75 19.75
C GLU A 249 14.43 13.35 18.42
N THR A 250 15.31 14.13 17.77
CA THR A 250 15.05 14.61 16.42
C THR A 250 15.08 13.45 15.43
N PRO A 251 13.99 13.13 14.71
CA PRO A 251 13.98 12.04 13.76
C PRO A 251 14.98 12.29 12.63
N PRO A 252 15.59 11.22 12.07
CA PRO A 252 16.43 11.37 10.89
C PRO A 252 15.61 11.80 9.69
N THR A 253 16.25 12.53 8.77
CA THR A 253 15.60 12.97 7.54
C THR A 253 15.73 11.90 6.47
N VAL A 254 14.64 11.54 5.81
CA VAL A 254 14.69 10.70 4.60
C VAL A 254 15.30 11.48 3.44
N ASP A 255 16.05 10.79 2.60
CA ASP A 255 16.72 11.38 1.44
C ASP A 255 16.50 10.51 0.19
N PHE A 256 15.82 11.08 -0.81
CA PHE A 256 15.55 10.45 -2.10
C PHE A 256 16.30 11.15 -3.25
N SER A 257 17.35 11.91 -2.95
CA SER A 257 18.08 12.70 -3.95
C SER A 257 18.98 11.88 -4.87
N THR A 258 19.39 10.69 -4.45
CA THR A 258 20.25 9.76 -5.21
C THR A 258 19.87 8.32 -4.91
N TYR A 259 20.25 7.37 -5.76
CA TYR A 259 20.05 5.94 -5.49
C TYR A 259 20.75 5.47 -4.20
N GLU A 260 21.94 5.98 -3.93
CA GLU A 260 22.63 5.69 -2.67
C GLU A 260 21.85 6.20 -1.45
N ALA A 261 21.33 7.42 -1.51
CA ALA A 261 20.52 8.00 -0.44
C ALA A 261 19.20 7.21 -0.24
N ILE A 262 18.58 6.75 -1.32
CA ILE A 262 17.39 5.88 -1.27
C ILE A 262 17.72 4.57 -0.55
N ARG A 263 18.82 3.90 -0.90
CA ARG A 263 19.26 2.67 -0.25
C ARG A 263 19.50 2.85 1.24
N GLU A 264 20.19 3.93 1.64
CA GLU A 264 20.42 4.23 3.06
C GLU A 264 19.12 4.59 3.80
N THR A 265 18.21 5.32 3.16
CA THR A 265 16.87 5.59 3.71
C THR A 265 16.08 4.30 3.92
N TYR A 266 16.05 3.40 2.92
CA TYR A 266 15.36 2.12 3.01
C TYR A 266 15.92 1.24 4.12
N LYS A 267 17.25 1.16 4.23
CA LYS A 267 17.93 0.47 5.32
C LYS A 267 17.58 1.04 6.70
N ALA A 268 17.53 2.37 6.82
CA ALA A 268 17.13 3.03 8.06
C ALA A 268 15.67 2.73 8.43
N ILE A 269 14.77 2.67 7.44
CA ILE A 269 13.38 2.24 7.64
C ILE A 269 13.35 0.80 8.16
N SER A 270 13.97 -0.15 7.48
CA SER A 270 13.99 -1.57 7.85
C SER A 270 14.56 -1.80 9.26
N THR A 271 15.61 -1.05 9.65
CA THR A 271 16.22 -1.16 10.99
C THR A 271 15.31 -0.64 12.11
N ARG A 272 14.46 0.36 11.83
CA ARG A 272 13.59 0.97 12.85
C ARG A 272 12.24 0.27 13.01
N LEU A 273 11.92 -0.67 12.14
CA LEU A 273 10.63 -1.34 12.05
C LEU A 273 10.73 -2.82 12.43
N GLU A 274 11.53 -3.17 13.45
CA GLU A 274 11.67 -4.55 13.91
C GLU A 274 10.33 -5.19 14.32
N ASP A 275 9.38 -4.39 14.84
CA ASP A 275 8.04 -4.83 15.28
C ASP A 275 6.94 -4.04 14.53
N TYR A 276 6.97 -4.07 13.19
CA TYR A 276 5.98 -3.37 12.39
C TYR A 276 4.57 -3.96 12.53
N ASP A 277 3.61 -3.10 12.84
CA ASP A 277 2.19 -3.42 12.92
C ASP A 277 1.37 -2.58 11.93
N THR A 278 0.48 -3.23 11.17
CA THR A 278 -0.35 -2.57 10.15
C THR A 278 -1.34 -1.58 10.77
N ASP A 279 -1.93 -1.93 11.91
CA ASP A 279 -2.91 -1.06 12.55
C ASP A 279 -2.23 0.19 13.09
N ASP A 280 -1.01 0.07 13.62
CA ASP A 280 -0.16 1.17 14.05
C ASP A 280 0.24 2.07 12.86
N TRP A 281 0.56 1.48 11.71
CA TRP A 281 0.81 2.24 10.49
C TRP A 281 -0.43 2.97 9.99
N LEU A 282 -1.56 2.28 9.89
CA LEU A 282 -2.84 2.88 9.51
C LEU A 282 -3.25 4.01 10.47
N ALA A 283 -2.94 3.86 11.76
CA ALA A 283 -3.14 4.90 12.77
C ALA A 283 -2.13 6.06 12.69
N GLY A 284 -1.13 6.01 11.79
CA GLY A 284 -0.14 7.07 11.61
C GLY A 284 1.01 7.09 12.62
N LYS A 285 1.17 6.08 13.48
CA LYS A 285 2.24 6.03 14.49
C LYS A 285 3.65 6.15 13.91
N TYR A 286 3.84 5.69 12.66
CA TYR A 286 5.14 5.75 11.99
C TYR A 286 5.40 7.05 11.23
N ASP A 287 4.42 7.95 11.13
CA ASP A 287 4.55 9.19 10.36
C ASP A 287 5.63 10.13 10.91
N ASN A 288 5.96 10.02 12.19
CA ASN A 288 6.94 10.86 12.87
C ASN A 288 8.30 10.18 13.13
N LEU A 289 8.49 8.94 12.64
CA LEU A 289 9.79 8.24 12.77
C LEU A 289 10.91 8.90 11.96
N PHE A 290 10.54 9.70 10.96
CA PHE A 290 11.44 10.44 10.10
C PHE A 290 10.94 11.87 9.87
N THR A 291 11.84 12.75 9.46
CA THR A 291 11.48 14.05 8.88
C THR A 291 11.57 13.98 7.37
N TYR A 292 10.81 14.80 6.67
CA TYR A 292 10.65 14.79 5.22
C TYR A 292 10.96 16.18 4.67
N PRO A 293 11.77 16.28 3.61
CA PRO A 293 12.07 17.56 2.97
C PRO A 293 10.83 18.16 2.27
N ASP A 294 9.92 17.33 1.78
CA ASP A 294 8.69 17.71 1.08
C ASP A 294 7.65 16.58 1.11
N ASP A 295 6.47 16.83 0.55
CA ASP A 295 5.36 15.89 0.50
C ASP A 295 5.64 14.69 -0.42
N VAL A 296 6.48 14.85 -1.45
CA VAL A 296 6.89 13.77 -2.33
C VAL A 296 7.73 12.76 -1.57
N ALA A 297 8.69 13.24 -0.78
CA ALA A 297 9.50 12.38 0.09
C ALA A 297 8.65 11.65 1.13
N TYR A 298 7.63 12.30 1.68
CA TYR A 298 6.67 11.65 2.58
C TYR A 298 5.88 10.55 1.86
N SER A 299 5.35 10.83 0.67
CA SER A 299 4.63 9.83 -0.13
C SER A 299 5.52 8.62 -0.43
N TYR A 300 6.76 8.82 -0.89
CA TYR A 300 7.70 7.73 -1.12
C TYR A 300 7.97 6.91 0.15
N TYR A 301 8.15 7.59 1.28
CA TYR A 301 8.31 6.92 2.56
C TYR A 301 7.12 6.01 2.90
N GLN A 302 5.88 6.49 2.73
CA GLN A 302 4.68 5.68 3.02
C GLN A 302 4.63 4.43 2.14
N HIS A 303 4.91 4.56 0.85
CA HIS A 303 4.96 3.42 -0.07
C HIS A 303 6.06 2.42 0.30
N LEU A 304 7.27 2.90 0.62
CA LEU A 304 8.37 2.03 1.04
C LEU A 304 8.09 1.36 2.39
N LEU A 305 7.50 2.09 3.32
CA LEU A 305 7.10 1.57 4.62
C LEU A 305 6.10 0.42 4.48
N TYR A 306 5.11 0.60 3.61
CA TYR A 306 4.13 -0.43 3.33
C TYR A 306 4.76 -1.63 2.58
N ALA A 307 5.67 -1.40 1.62
CA ALA A 307 6.39 -2.45 0.93
C ALA A 307 7.29 -3.26 1.88
N ALA A 308 8.00 -2.61 2.80
CA ALA A 308 8.84 -3.26 3.81
C ALA A 308 8.06 -4.18 4.74
N TYR A 309 6.83 -3.81 5.08
CA TYR A 309 5.95 -4.59 5.96
C TYR A 309 5.73 -6.02 5.47
N ARG A 310 5.51 -6.21 4.18
CA ARG A 310 5.19 -7.53 3.59
C ARG A 310 6.42 -8.37 3.28
N GLY A 311 7.57 -7.75 3.14
CA GLY A 311 8.79 -8.43 2.71
C GLY A 311 9.72 -8.89 3.84
N GLY A 312 9.54 -8.38 5.05
CA GLY A 312 10.47 -8.62 6.14
C GLY A 312 11.77 -7.80 6.05
N THR A 313 12.74 -8.09 6.93
CA THR A 313 13.91 -7.22 7.18
C THR A 313 15.13 -7.43 6.29
N CYS A 314 15.12 -8.40 5.37
CA CYS A 314 16.26 -8.69 4.48
C CYS A 314 15.98 -8.17 3.08
N GLU A 315 16.09 -6.89 2.92
CA GLU A 315 15.90 -6.22 1.66
C GLU A 315 17.22 -6.10 0.91
N GLY A 316 17.15 -6.17 -0.41
CA GLY A 316 18.27 -5.99 -1.30
C GLY A 316 17.94 -5.03 -2.42
N TYR A 317 18.87 -4.89 -3.33
CA TYR A 317 18.69 -4.05 -4.52
C TYR A 317 19.47 -4.58 -5.70
N ASP A 318 19.10 -4.10 -6.87
CA ASP A 318 19.89 -4.13 -8.08
C ASP A 318 19.82 -2.78 -8.79
N GLU A 319 20.83 -2.46 -9.59
CA GLU A 319 20.86 -1.33 -10.53
C GLU A 319 21.01 -1.90 -11.93
N ILE A 320 19.95 -1.80 -12.74
CA ILE A 320 19.87 -2.45 -14.04
C ILE A 320 19.10 -1.57 -15.03
N ASP A 321 19.57 -1.50 -16.28
CA ASP A 321 18.90 -0.80 -17.39
C ASP A 321 17.70 -1.64 -17.87
N LEU A 322 16.52 -1.35 -17.31
CA LEU A 322 15.29 -2.10 -17.57
C LEU A 322 14.67 -1.78 -18.94
N ASN A 323 14.89 -0.59 -19.46
CA ASN A 323 14.24 -0.10 -20.68
C ASN A 323 15.19 0.02 -21.89
N GLY A 324 16.47 -0.31 -21.73
CA GLY A 324 17.49 -0.26 -22.77
C GLY A 324 17.85 1.16 -23.22
N ASP A 325 17.71 2.16 -22.33
CA ASP A 325 18.05 3.56 -22.62
C ASP A 325 19.51 3.91 -22.26
N GLY A 326 20.22 2.99 -21.61
CA GLY A 326 21.61 3.12 -21.19
C GLY A 326 21.79 3.78 -19.82
N LYS A 327 20.73 3.88 -19.04
CA LYS A 327 20.76 4.29 -17.63
C LYS A 327 20.14 3.17 -16.79
N ASP A 328 20.73 2.95 -15.64
CA ASP A 328 20.22 1.94 -14.73
C ASP A 328 19.06 2.48 -13.90
N GLU A 329 18.01 1.68 -13.73
CA GLU A 329 16.99 1.84 -12.72
C GLU A 329 17.45 1.20 -11.41
N LEU A 330 17.02 1.78 -10.28
CA LEU A 330 17.17 1.15 -8.97
C LEU A 330 15.95 0.29 -8.68
N VAL A 331 16.17 -1.01 -8.55
CA VAL A 331 15.16 -1.99 -8.15
C VAL A 331 15.41 -2.39 -6.71
N ILE A 332 14.46 -2.15 -5.83
CA ILE A 332 14.46 -2.67 -4.46
C ILE A 332 13.72 -4.00 -4.49
N LEU A 333 14.35 -5.05 -3.97
CA LEU A 333 13.84 -6.41 -4.05
C LEU A 333 14.13 -7.20 -2.77
N ASN A 334 13.35 -8.24 -2.56
CA ASN A 334 13.60 -9.22 -1.53
C ASN A 334 14.65 -10.23 -1.97
N GLU A 335 15.11 -11.02 -1.02
CA GLU A 335 16.05 -12.11 -1.25
C GLU A 335 15.47 -13.21 -2.18
N ASP A 336 14.14 -13.32 -2.28
CA ASP A 336 13.42 -14.19 -3.21
C ASP A 336 13.22 -13.56 -4.61
N TYR A 337 13.83 -12.42 -4.88
CA TYR A 337 13.77 -11.65 -6.13
C TYR A 337 12.40 -11.04 -6.45
N THR A 338 11.47 -11.04 -5.51
CA THR A 338 10.26 -10.23 -5.68
C THR A 338 10.60 -8.75 -5.56
N ILE A 339 10.09 -7.96 -6.51
CA ILE A 339 10.34 -6.52 -6.57
C ILE A 339 9.44 -5.81 -5.57
N LYS A 340 10.02 -4.91 -4.79
CA LYS A 340 9.31 -4.09 -3.79
C LYS A 340 9.15 -2.65 -4.21
N ALA A 341 10.09 -2.10 -4.95
CA ALA A 341 9.96 -0.76 -5.54
C ALA A 341 10.90 -0.60 -6.74
N ILE A 342 10.52 0.28 -7.64
CA ILE A 342 11.32 0.66 -8.81
C ILE A 342 11.46 2.18 -8.82
N PHE A 343 12.70 2.65 -8.97
CA PHE A 343 13.03 4.06 -9.15
C PHE A 343 13.75 4.25 -10.48
N THR A 344 13.39 5.28 -11.21
CA THR A 344 14.08 5.71 -12.43
C THR A 344 14.63 7.11 -12.29
N MET A 345 15.58 7.47 -13.18
CA MET A 345 16.27 8.75 -13.15
C MET A 345 15.61 9.75 -14.10
N LYS A 346 14.67 10.58 -13.63
CA LYS A 346 14.03 11.65 -14.43
C LYS A 346 14.78 12.98 -14.28
N LYS A 347 15.38 13.46 -15.36
CA LYS A 347 16.13 14.75 -15.39
C LYS A 347 17.24 14.86 -14.34
N GLY A 348 17.82 13.72 -13.95
CA GLY A 348 18.90 13.67 -12.95
C GLY A 348 18.43 13.59 -11.49
N THR A 349 17.15 13.38 -11.25
CA THR A 349 16.56 13.14 -9.94
C THR A 349 15.84 11.80 -9.94
N PRO A 350 16.05 10.94 -8.93
CA PRO A 350 15.29 9.71 -8.79
C PRO A 350 13.79 9.99 -8.61
N VAL A 351 12.98 9.19 -9.29
CA VAL A 351 11.52 9.21 -9.18
C VAL A 351 11.06 7.79 -8.94
N MET A 352 10.29 7.56 -7.89
CA MET A 352 9.66 6.28 -7.66
C MET A 352 8.57 6.06 -8.72
N LEU A 353 8.66 4.97 -9.45
CA LEU A 353 7.65 4.58 -10.43
C LEU A 353 6.50 3.85 -9.74
N ASP A 354 6.85 2.88 -8.91
CA ASP A 354 5.88 2.14 -8.12
C ASP A 354 6.53 1.48 -6.90
N ALA A 355 5.69 1.04 -5.95
CA ALA A 355 6.09 0.23 -4.81
C ALA A 355 5.04 -0.86 -4.56
N PHE A 356 5.49 -2.11 -4.49
CA PHE A 356 4.68 -3.32 -4.47
C PHE A 356 4.71 -3.95 -3.07
N ALA A 357 3.63 -3.83 -2.35
CA ALA A 357 3.56 -4.34 -0.97
C ALA A 357 2.75 -5.61 -0.84
N ASN A 358 1.54 -5.62 -1.39
CA ASN A 358 0.64 -6.78 -1.41
C ASN A 358 0.69 -7.53 -2.73
N GLU A 359 1.33 -6.95 -3.70
CA GLU A 359 1.51 -7.55 -5.00
C GLU A 359 2.79 -8.37 -5.04
N VAL A 360 2.75 -9.46 -5.79
CA VAL A 360 3.95 -10.14 -6.25
C VAL A 360 4.33 -9.53 -7.58
N CYS A 361 5.48 -8.89 -7.62
CA CYS A 361 5.98 -8.21 -8.81
C CYS A 361 7.31 -8.82 -9.25
N TRP A 362 7.46 -9.11 -10.55
CA TRP A 362 8.68 -9.67 -11.12
C TRP A 362 8.90 -9.20 -12.55
N LEU A 363 10.12 -9.44 -13.04
CA LEU A 363 10.51 -9.17 -14.44
C LEU A 363 10.65 -10.49 -15.20
N ASP A 364 10.32 -10.46 -16.50
CA ASP A 364 10.66 -11.53 -17.41
C ASP A 364 11.94 -11.24 -18.22
N GLU A 365 12.31 -12.17 -19.08
CA GLU A 365 13.52 -12.06 -19.92
C GLU A 365 13.43 -10.95 -20.98
N GLU A 366 12.24 -10.49 -21.31
CA GLU A 366 12.00 -9.35 -22.19
C GLU A 366 11.99 -8.00 -21.44
N GLY A 367 12.10 -8.02 -20.10
CA GLY A 367 12.03 -6.84 -19.26
C GLY A 367 10.60 -6.33 -19.00
N MET A 368 9.60 -7.19 -19.24
CA MET A 368 8.21 -6.87 -18.90
C MET A 368 7.99 -7.01 -17.40
N ILE A 369 7.16 -6.14 -16.84
CA ILE A 369 6.81 -6.15 -15.41
C ILE A 369 5.48 -6.88 -15.23
N HIS A 370 5.52 -7.96 -14.51
CA HIS A 370 4.37 -8.76 -14.13
C HIS A 370 3.96 -8.41 -12.71
N VAL A 371 2.69 -8.10 -12.50
CA VAL A 371 2.14 -7.78 -11.19
C VAL A 371 0.94 -8.67 -10.93
N ASP A 372 1.03 -9.47 -9.87
CA ASP A 372 -0.07 -10.30 -9.36
C ASP A 372 -0.56 -9.69 -8.06
N ARG A 373 -1.80 -9.24 -8.08
CA ARG A 373 -2.49 -8.65 -6.93
C ARG A 373 -3.62 -9.59 -6.51
N THR A 374 -3.41 -10.25 -5.39
CA THR A 374 -4.42 -11.12 -4.80
C THR A 374 -5.01 -10.43 -3.57
N ASP A 375 -6.25 -9.97 -3.66
CA ASP A 375 -7.04 -9.57 -2.51
C ASP A 375 -8.00 -10.70 -2.10
N TYR A 376 -8.62 -10.58 -0.91
CA TYR A 376 -9.54 -11.59 -0.36
C TYR A 376 -10.73 -11.92 -1.30
N TYR A 377 -11.09 -10.99 -2.19
CA TYR A 377 -12.27 -11.08 -3.06
C TYR A 377 -11.97 -10.97 -4.55
N GLU A 378 -10.80 -10.47 -4.92
CA GLU A 378 -10.44 -10.22 -6.31
C GLU A 378 -9.02 -10.66 -6.58
N LEU A 379 -8.80 -11.22 -7.76
CA LEU A 379 -7.49 -11.56 -8.28
C LEU A 379 -7.26 -10.69 -9.52
N GLU A 380 -6.27 -9.83 -9.48
CA GLU A 380 -5.87 -9.03 -10.62
C GLU A 380 -4.45 -9.40 -11.04
N TYR A 381 -4.30 -9.72 -12.31
CA TYR A 381 -3.03 -9.90 -12.96
C TYR A 381 -2.82 -8.80 -14.00
N SER A 382 -1.67 -8.14 -13.95
CA SER A 382 -1.34 -7.04 -14.84
C SER A 382 0.04 -7.21 -15.44
N LEU A 383 0.17 -6.91 -16.74
CA LEU A 383 1.41 -6.90 -17.49
C LEU A 383 1.72 -5.46 -17.93
N TYR A 384 2.92 -4.99 -17.63
CA TYR A 384 3.39 -3.66 -17.99
C TYR A 384 4.66 -3.73 -18.85
N GLU A 385 4.78 -2.82 -19.79
CA GLU A 385 5.99 -2.58 -20.57
C GLU A 385 6.71 -1.33 -20.05
N PHE A 386 7.99 -1.44 -19.76
CA PHE A 386 8.81 -0.30 -19.36
C PHE A 386 9.19 0.51 -20.60
N THR A 387 8.87 1.81 -20.59
CA THR A 387 9.07 2.66 -21.75
C THR A 387 10.40 3.43 -21.68
N LYS A 388 10.95 3.81 -22.86
CA LYS A 388 12.14 4.68 -22.94
C LYS A 388 11.89 6.11 -22.45
N GLU A 389 10.65 6.45 -22.15
CA GLU A 389 10.25 7.75 -21.58
C GLU A 389 10.30 7.74 -20.05
N GLU A 390 10.93 6.71 -19.47
CA GLU A 390 11.10 6.55 -18.02
C GLU A 390 9.74 6.43 -17.30
N ASP A 391 8.83 5.65 -17.89
CA ASP A 391 7.50 5.31 -17.37
C ASP A 391 7.13 3.88 -17.78
N TYR A 392 6.04 3.34 -17.26
CA TYR A 392 5.53 2.05 -17.71
C TYR A 392 4.08 2.15 -18.20
N ASN A 393 3.75 1.36 -19.22
CA ASN A 393 2.43 1.30 -19.80
C ASN A 393 1.78 -0.05 -19.50
N LEU A 394 0.51 -0.02 -19.11
CA LEU A 394 -0.28 -1.24 -19.01
C LEU A 394 -0.45 -1.85 -20.40
N VAL A 395 0.04 -3.05 -20.58
CA VAL A 395 -0.18 -3.85 -21.80
C VAL A 395 -1.55 -4.48 -21.75
N TYR A 396 -1.85 -5.18 -20.65
CA TYR A 396 -3.20 -5.64 -20.32
C TYR A 396 -3.30 -5.98 -18.82
N SER A 397 -4.55 -6.05 -18.31
CA SER A 397 -4.85 -6.67 -17.04
C SER A 397 -6.03 -7.61 -17.13
N ILE A 398 -6.03 -8.64 -16.29
CA ILE A 398 -7.13 -9.58 -16.10
C ILE A 398 -7.57 -9.48 -14.65
N LEU A 399 -8.83 -9.09 -14.45
CA LEU A 399 -9.46 -9.02 -13.14
C LEU A 399 -10.47 -10.14 -13.00
N VAL A 400 -10.35 -10.97 -11.97
CA VAL A 400 -11.38 -11.95 -11.57
C VAL A 400 -12.10 -11.37 -10.37
N ALA A 401 -13.30 -10.87 -10.59
CA ALA A 401 -14.10 -10.26 -9.54
C ALA A 401 -14.77 -11.31 -8.63
N GLU A 402 -15.20 -10.89 -7.44
CA GLU A 402 -15.87 -11.73 -6.43
C GLU A 402 -17.06 -12.52 -6.99
N ASN A 403 -17.80 -11.95 -7.92
CA ASN A 403 -18.94 -12.61 -8.58
C ASN A 403 -18.53 -13.67 -9.63
N GLY A 404 -17.22 -13.92 -9.81
CA GLY A 404 -16.66 -14.86 -10.76
C GLY A 404 -16.58 -14.34 -12.20
N ASN A 405 -16.99 -13.12 -12.48
CA ASN A 405 -16.81 -12.49 -13.78
C ASN A 405 -15.33 -12.18 -14.00
N ARG A 406 -14.89 -12.27 -15.25
CA ARG A 406 -13.53 -11.94 -15.67
C ARG A 406 -13.55 -10.76 -16.62
N TYR A 407 -12.69 -9.80 -16.33
CA TYR A 407 -12.58 -8.57 -17.10
C TYR A 407 -11.17 -8.48 -17.67
N LEU A 408 -11.07 -8.31 -18.99
CA LEU A 408 -9.81 -7.99 -19.67
C LEU A 408 -9.78 -6.49 -19.94
N THR A 409 -8.76 -5.81 -19.46
CA THR A 409 -8.47 -4.42 -19.81
C THR A 409 -7.26 -4.41 -20.73
N LYS A 410 -7.44 -3.92 -21.96
CA LYS A 410 -6.39 -3.79 -22.98
C LYS A 410 -6.68 -2.54 -23.83
N ASP A 411 -5.64 -1.78 -24.19
CA ASP A 411 -5.76 -0.53 -24.97
C ASP A 411 -6.81 0.45 -24.41
N GLY A 412 -6.89 0.56 -23.07
CA GLY A 412 -7.83 1.44 -22.37
C GLY A 412 -9.29 1.00 -22.46
N LYS A 413 -9.57 -0.23 -22.88
CA LYS A 413 -10.92 -0.80 -22.95
C LYS A 413 -11.03 -2.01 -22.04
N THR A 414 -12.14 -2.08 -21.31
CA THR A 414 -12.47 -3.21 -20.47
C THR A 414 -13.63 -3.99 -21.06
N GLU A 415 -13.47 -5.30 -21.20
CA GLU A 415 -14.50 -6.21 -21.68
C GLU A 415 -14.59 -7.47 -20.80
N ILE A 416 -15.78 -8.04 -20.73
CA ILE A 416 -15.97 -9.32 -20.05
C ILE A 416 -15.50 -10.43 -20.97
N ILE A 417 -14.61 -11.29 -20.48
CA ILE A 417 -14.09 -12.44 -21.20
C ILE A 417 -14.58 -13.76 -20.61
N SER A 418 -14.54 -14.81 -21.41
CA SER A 418 -14.88 -16.16 -20.94
C SER A 418 -13.79 -16.72 -20.02
N PHE A 419 -14.16 -17.75 -19.26
CA PHE A 419 -13.18 -18.52 -18.47
C PHE A 419 -12.07 -19.10 -19.34
N GLU A 420 -12.43 -19.66 -20.50
CA GLU A 420 -11.46 -20.25 -21.43
C GLU A 420 -10.52 -19.20 -22.01
N ASP A 421 -11.03 -18.02 -22.41
CA ASP A 421 -10.20 -16.93 -22.92
C ASP A 421 -9.27 -16.40 -21.82
N SER A 422 -9.75 -16.26 -20.58
CA SER A 422 -8.92 -15.82 -19.45
C SER A 422 -7.83 -16.85 -19.13
N LEU A 423 -8.13 -18.15 -19.21
CA LEU A 423 -7.14 -19.20 -19.04
C LEU A 423 -6.12 -19.21 -20.18
N THR A 424 -6.57 -18.98 -21.42
CA THR A 424 -5.67 -18.93 -22.58
C THR A 424 -4.68 -17.78 -22.43
N LEU A 425 -5.13 -16.56 -22.12
CA LEU A 425 -4.26 -15.42 -21.85
C LEU A 425 -3.35 -15.69 -20.64
N TYR A 426 -3.91 -16.23 -19.59
CA TYR A 426 -3.18 -16.58 -18.38
C TYR A 426 -2.15 -17.69 -18.64
N TYR A 427 -2.47 -18.74 -19.41
CA TYR A 427 -1.58 -19.84 -19.68
C TYR A 427 -0.62 -19.62 -20.86
N ASP A 428 -1.00 -18.89 -21.89
CA ASP A 428 -0.13 -18.68 -23.05
C ASP A 428 0.91 -17.59 -22.80
N GLU A 429 0.57 -16.57 -22.02
CA GLU A 429 1.47 -15.46 -21.69
C GLU A 429 2.03 -15.55 -20.26
N TYR A 430 1.33 -16.19 -19.35
CA TYR A 430 1.67 -16.35 -17.93
C TYR A 430 2.17 -17.75 -17.57
N ARG A 431 1.91 -18.75 -18.42
CA ARG A 431 2.27 -20.13 -18.17
C ARG A 431 3.76 -20.40 -17.97
N PRO A 432 4.70 -19.67 -18.58
CA PRO A 432 6.10 -19.80 -18.20
C PRO A 432 6.33 -19.54 -16.71
N PHE A 433 5.47 -18.72 -16.07
CA PHE A 433 5.60 -18.25 -14.69
C PHE A 433 4.82 -19.10 -13.69
N TYR A 434 3.72 -19.70 -14.13
CA TYR A 434 2.81 -20.49 -13.30
C TYR A 434 2.72 -21.98 -13.70
N THR A 435 3.53 -22.41 -14.63
CA THR A 435 3.56 -23.84 -14.90
C THR A 435 4.18 -24.53 -13.74
N GLU A 436 3.21 -24.86 -12.93
CA GLU A 436 3.38 -26.00 -12.08
C GLU A 436 4.82 -26.42 -11.86
N PRO A 437 5.16 -26.50 -10.71
CA PRO A 437 4.75 -26.09 -9.39
C PRO A 437 5.67 -25.02 -8.81
N PHE A 438 6.18 -24.20 -9.70
CA PHE A 438 7.11 -23.15 -9.34
C PHE A 438 6.29 -21.95 -8.90
N GLY A 439 6.55 -21.43 -7.72
CA GLY A 439 6.05 -20.12 -7.33
C GLY A 439 6.62 -19.05 -8.27
N ALA A 440 5.95 -17.90 -8.35
CA ALA A 440 6.42 -16.74 -9.10
C ALA A 440 7.89 -16.38 -8.76
N GLU A 441 8.27 -16.58 -7.52
CA GLU A 441 9.61 -16.27 -7.02
C GLU A 441 10.72 -17.07 -7.72
N GLU A 442 10.48 -18.34 -8.03
CA GLU A 442 11.47 -19.19 -8.66
C GLU A 442 11.74 -18.82 -10.10
N TYR A 443 10.65 -18.50 -10.81
CA TYR A 443 10.76 -18.08 -12.20
C TYR A 443 11.45 -16.71 -12.28
N ASN A 444 11.05 -15.78 -11.45
CA ASN A 444 11.62 -14.44 -11.40
C ASN A 444 13.14 -14.47 -11.33
N ARG A 445 13.70 -15.25 -10.40
CA ARG A 445 15.15 -15.41 -10.28
C ARG A 445 15.81 -15.97 -11.54
N SER A 446 15.19 -16.98 -12.18
CA SER A 446 15.79 -17.68 -13.31
C SER A 446 15.83 -16.86 -14.59
N VAL A 447 14.93 -15.90 -14.77
CA VAL A 447 14.71 -15.20 -16.05
C VAL A 447 14.87 -13.69 -15.98
N SER A 448 14.68 -13.06 -14.84
CA SER A 448 14.68 -11.60 -14.71
C SER A 448 16.04 -10.94 -15.01
N GLY A 449 17.12 -11.71 -14.95
CA GLY A 449 18.48 -11.15 -15.05
C GLY A 449 18.90 -10.29 -13.85
N LEU A 450 18.04 -10.14 -12.84
CA LEU A 450 18.32 -9.38 -11.62
C LEU A 450 19.41 -10.05 -10.78
N THR A 451 20.20 -9.23 -10.11
CA THR A 451 21.20 -9.62 -9.14
C THR A 451 20.80 -9.11 -7.77
N TYR A 452 20.82 -9.97 -6.75
CA TYR A 452 20.50 -9.54 -5.40
C TYR A 452 21.76 -9.06 -4.66
N THR A 453 21.76 -7.78 -4.26
CA THR A 453 22.78 -7.19 -3.38
C THR A 453 22.10 -6.78 -2.06
N PRO A 454 22.45 -7.38 -0.90
CA PRO A 454 21.79 -7.04 0.35
C PRO A 454 22.08 -5.59 0.76
N LEU A 455 21.06 -4.84 1.17
CA LEU A 455 21.18 -3.47 1.72
C LEU A 455 22.01 -3.45 3.01
N THR A 456 21.85 -4.48 3.82
CA THR A 456 22.70 -4.69 5.02
C THR A 456 23.54 -5.94 4.79
N PRO A 457 24.88 -5.81 4.71
CA PRO A 457 25.74 -6.97 4.55
C PRO A 457 25.49 -8.01 5.64
N TYR A 458 25.48 -9.28 5.28
CA TYR A 458 25.31 -10.38 6.21
C TYR A 458 26.39 -10.36 7.29
N THR A 459 25.98 -10.48 8.54
CA THR A 459 26.91 -10.53 9.70
C THR A 459 27.53 -11.91 9.87
N GLU A 460 26.85 -12.95 9.39
CA GLU A 460 27.27 -14.33 9.42
C GLU A 460 27.17 -14.94 8.02
N ASP A 461 27.97 -15.96 7.76
CA ASP A 461 27.89 -16.75 6.54
C ASP A 461 26.54 -17.46 6.48
N PRO A 462 25.65 -17.14 5.51
CA PRO A 462 24.32 -17.73 5.43
C PRO A 462 24.33 -19.26 5.41
N MET A 463 25.31 -19.87 4.75
CA MET A 463 25.45 -21.34 4.70
C MET A 463 25.63 -21.93 6.09
N LYS A 464 26.44 -21.33 6.97
CA LYS A 464 26.67 -21.85 8.32
C LYS A 464 25.41 -21.87 9.16
N THR A 465 24.57 -20.84 8.98
CA THR A 465 23.27 -20.77 9.65
C THR A 465 22.27 -21.74 9.01
N ALA A 466 22.25 -21.81 7.69
CA ALA A 466 21.32 -22.64 6.93
C ALA A 466 21.46 -24.13 7.23
N VAL A 467 22.68 -24.64 7.36
CA VAL A 467 22.92 -26.07 7.59
C VAL A 467 22.46 -26.57 8.98
N THR A 468 22.12 -25.66 9.89
CA THR A 468 21.59 -26.01 11.22
C THR A 468 20.08 -26.07 11.28
N LYS A 469 19.38 -25.71 10.18
CA LYS A 469 17.93 -25.61 10.08
C LYS A 469 17.34 -26.67 9.17
N MET A 470 16.07 -26.96 9.36
CA MET A 470 15.25 -27.64 8.37
C MET A 470 14.59 -26.58 7.49
N TRP A 471 14.62 -26.82 6.18
CA TRP A 471 14.06 -25.94 5.19
C TRP A 471 12.88 -26.59 4.51
N ARG A 472 11.80 -25.86 4.35
CA ARG A 472 10.56 -26.37 3.80
C ARG A 472 10.07 -25.55 2.64
N LYS A 473 9.58 -26.24 1.62
CA LYS A 473 8.77 -25.68 0.56
C LYS A 473 7.45 -26.44 0.52
N SER A 474 6.34 -25.69 0.57
CA SER A 474 5.00 -26.25 0.44
C SER A 474 4.32 -25.61 -0.77
N ALA A 475 3.77 -26.41 -1.66
CA ALA A 475 3.01 -25.93 -2.79
C ALA A 475 1.61 -26.58 -2.76
N THR A 476 0.59 -25.77 -2.93
CA THR A 476 -0.77 -26.23 -3.16
C THR A 476 -0.97 -26.36 -4.66
N LEU A 477 -1.02 -27.58 -5.14
CA LEU A 477 -1.25 -27.88 -6.53
C LEU A 477 -2.75 -27.93 -6.79
N ASP A 478 -3.23 -26.94 -7.55
CA ASP A 478 -4.52 -26.87 -8.20
C ASP A 478 -5.80 -26.87 -7.34
N LYS A 479 -6.45 -25.69 -7.34
CA LYS A 479 -7.87 -25.53 -7.07
C LYS A 479 -8.67 -25.49 -8.38
N THR A 480 -8.48 -26.47 -9.26
CA THR A 480 -9.28 -26.52 -10.47
C THR A 480 -10.74 -26.78 -10.13
N SER A 481 -11.59 -25.88 -10.57
CA SER A 481 -13.02 -26.07 -10.85
C SER A 481 -13.98 -26.20 -9.67
N GLY A 482 -13.84 -25.46 -8.58
CA GLY A 482 -14.97 -25.31 -7.63
C GLY A 482 -15.50 -26.61 -7.01
N LYS A 483 -14.75 -27.71 -7.11
CA LYS A 483 -14.95 -28.96 -6.40
C LYS A 483 -13.73 -29.23 -5.54
N GLU A 484 -13.95 -29.65 -4.33
CA GLU A 484 -13.05 -29.90 -3.22
C GLU A 484 -11.92 -30.92 -3.50
N PHE A 485 -11.18 -30.73 -4.59
CA PHE A 485 -10.01 -31.53 -4.88
C PHE A 485 -8.78 -30.66 -4.69
N GLY A 486 -7.84 -31.09 -3.90
CA GLY A 486 -6.57 -30.42 -3.67
C GLY A 486 -5.45 -31.44 -3.75
N ALA A 487 -4.41 -31.13 -4.49
CA ALA A 487 -3.13 -31.77 -4.31
C ALA A 487 -2.20 -30.78 -3.60
N TRP A 488 -1.36 -31.26 -2.73
CA TRP A 488 -0.29 -30.47 -2.14
C TRP A 488 1.01 -31.27 -2.11
N SER A 489 2.10 -30.55 -2.20
CA SER A 489 3.43 -31.12 -2.03
C SER A 489 4.14 -30.40 -0.90
N ASN A 490 5.01 -31.13 -0.24
CA ASN A 490 5.86 -30.64 0.83
C ASN A 490 7.26 -31.21 0.62
N THR A 491 8.25 -30.34 0.44
CA THR A 491 9.64 -30.74 0.32
C THR A 491 10.42 -30.18 1.49
N CYS A 492 11.17 -31.04 2.16
CA CYS A 492 12.04 -30.66 3.27
C CYS A 492 13.49 -30.92 2.89
N LEU A 493 14.35 -29.97 3.18
CA LEU A 493 15.81 -30.09 3.05
C LEU A 493 16.45 -30.05 4.42
N THR A 494 17.37 -30.98 4.67
CA THR A 494 18.24 -30.97 5.85
C THR A 494 19.67 -31.31 5.45
N PHE A 495 20.62 -30.95 6.26
CA PHE A 495 22.04 -31.08 5.98
C PHE A 495 22.78 -31.73 7.15
N ASP A 496 23.71 -32.63 6.82
CA ASP A 496 24.71 -33.14 7.77
C ASP A 496 26.10 -32.75 7.30
N THR A 497 26.88 -32.12 8.18
CA THR A 497 28.27 -31.75 7.87
C THR A 497 29.12 -33.02 7.87
N VAL A 498 29.79 -33.29 6.76
CA VAL A 498 30.74 -34.43 6.62
C VAL A 498 32.17 -33.93 6.83
N THR A 499 32.52 -32.83 6.16
CA THR A 499 33.82 -32.15 6.28
C THR A 499 33.61 -30.65 6.02
N ASP A 500 34.69 -29.85 6.11
CA ASP A 500 34.66 -28.42 5.78
C ASP A 500 34.32 -28.13 4.31
N THR A 501 34.36 -29.12 3.44
CA THR A 501 34.12 -29.01 2.01
C THR A 501 33.03 -29.93 1.47
N GLN A 502 32.44 -30.75 2.31
CA GLN A 502 31.39 -31.70 1.92
C GLN A 502 30.27 -31.75 2.95
N MET A 503 29.03 -31.85 2.45
CA MET A 503 27.81 -32.04 3.24
C MET A 503 26.98 -33.16 2.64
N ASN A 504 26.21 -33.87 3.47
CA ASN A 504 25.09 -34.68 3.01
C ASN A 504 23.84 -33.82 2.96
N LEU A 505 23.24 -33.73 1.77
CA LEU A 505 21.95 -33.14 1.53
C LEU A 505 20.89 -34.22 1.58
N HIS A 506 19.88 -34.03 2.41
CA HIS A 506 18.73 -34.91 2.54
C HIS A 506 17.50 -34.16 1.99
N ILE A 507 16.94 -34.67 0.91
CA ILE A 507 15.70 -34.16 0.31
C ILE A 507 14.59 -35.13 0.65
N ARG A 508 13.62 -34.70 1.43
CA ARG A 508 12.40 -35.46 1.69
C ARG A 508 11.25 -34.80 0.96
N TYR A 509 10.57 -35.57 0.16
CA TYR A 509 9.43 -35.12 -0.61
C TYR A 509 8.18 -35.88 -0.22
N GLU A 510 7.08 -35.15 0.03
CA GLU A 510 5.77 -35.67 0.33
C GLU A 510 4.77 -35.07 -0.64
N PHE A 511 3.99 -35.92 -1.30
CA PHE A 511 2.90 -35.52 -2.17
C PHE A 511 1.59 -36.11 -1.68
N SER A 512 0.58 -35.28 -1.48
CA SER A 512 -0.75 -35.70 -1.04
C SER A 512 -1.80 -35.26 -2.04
N PHE A 513 -2.63 -36.20 -2.43
CA PHE A 513 -3.77 -35.96 -3.29
C PHE A 513 -5.07 -36.22 -2.53
N HIS A 514 -5.93 -35.20 -2.49
CA HIS A 514 -7.21 -35.25 -1.80
C HIS A 514 -8.33 -35.42 -2.82
N TYR A 515 -9.19 -36.44 -2.66
CA TYR A 515 -10.34 -36.69 -3.53
C TYR A 515 -11.56 -37.10 -2.68
N PRO A 516 -12.82 -36.85 -3.18
CA PRO A 516 -14.01 -37.21 -2.42
C PRO A 516 -14.09 -38.70 -2.12
N ASP A 517 -14.46 -39.03 -0.90
CA ASP A 517 -14.79 -40.39 -0.51
C ASP A 517 -16.13 -40.79 -1.19
N PRO A 518 -16.12 -41.79 -2.10
CA PRO A 518 -17.34 -42.19 -2.79
C PRO A 518 -18.38 -42.81 -1.85
N ASP A 519 -17.97 -43.24 -0.66
CA ASP A 519 -18.81 -43.95 0.30
C ASP A 519 -19.29 -43.02 1.44
N ARG A 520 -18.80 -41.78 1.52
CA ARG A 520 -19.11 -40.84 2.61
C ARG A 520 -19.21 -39.42 2.11
N GLU A 521 -20.42 -38.88 2.13
CA GLU A 521 -20.70 -37.48 1.79
C GLU A 521 -19.93 -36.54 2.76
N ASN A 522 -19.15 -35.61 2.20
CA ASN A 522 -18.27 -34.65 2.91
C ASN A 522 -16.99 -35.19 3.55
N ASN A 523 -16.55 -36.39 3.24
CA ASN A 523 -15.22 -36.86 3.59
C ASN A 523 -14.28 -36.82 2.37
N LEU A 524 -13.01 -36.50 2.63
CA LEU A 524 -11.93 -36.61 1.64
C LEU A 524 -11.08 -37.84 1.94
N LEU A 525 -10.75 -38.59 0.91
CA LEU A 525 -9.69 -39.57 0.94
C LEU A 525 -8.38 -38.88 0.62
N VAL A 526 -7.31 -39.30 1.28
CA VAL A 526 -5.98 -38.73 1.09
C VAL A 526 -5.03 -39.87 0.70
N ASP A 527 -4.48 -39.76 -0.49
CA ASP A 527 -3.37 -40.60 -0.90
C ASP A 527 -2.07 -39.82 -0.74
N THR A 528 -1.14 -40.36 0.06
CA THR A 528 0.16 -39.73 0.29
C THR A 528 1.27 -40.61 -0.24
N THR A 529 2.17 -40.01 -0.99
CA THR A 529 3.42 -40.63 -1.46
C THR A 529 4.59 -39.90 -0.85
N GLU A 530 5.48 -40.64 -0.22
CA GLU A 530 6.74 -40.11 0.36
C GLU A 530 7.94 -40.64 -0.40
N SER A 531 8.93 -39.80 -0.60
CA SER A 531 10.22 -40.15 -1.19
C SER A 531 11.35 -39.44 -0.44
N GLN A 532 12.52 -40.07 -0.42
CA GLN A 532 13.71 -39.49 0.19
C GLN A 532 14.91 -39.71 -0.73
N LEU A 533 15.76 -38.69 -0.83
CA LEU A 533 17.00 -38.70 -1.59
C LEU A 533 18.12 -38.19 -0.70
N ASP A 534 19.20 -38.97 -0.58
CA ASP A 534 20.40 -38.60 0.16
C ASP A 534 21.54 -38.41 -0.84
N ILE A 535 22.15 -37.23 -0.85
CA ILE A 535 23.20 -36.86 -1.81
C ILE A 535 24.38 -36.28 -1.04
N THR A 536 25.61 -36.74 -1.34
CA THR A 536 26.81 -36.03 -0.89
C THR A 536 27.09 -34.88 -1.83
N ALA A 537 27.11 -33.67 -1.31
CA ALA A 537 27.34 -32.42 -2.04
C ALA A 537 28.67 -31.78 -1.65
N THR A 538 29.23 -30.96 -2.48
CA THR A 538 30.52 -30.29 -2.31
C THR A 538 30.36 -28.78 -2.29
N ILE A 539 31.01 -28.11 -1.34
CA ILE A 539 31.01 -26.64 -1.26
C ILE A 539 31.99 -26.08 -2.30
N GLN A 540 31.48 -25.24 -3.20
CA GLN A 540 32.24 -24.56 -4.23
C GLN A 540 31.78 -23.10 -4.32
N ASP A 541 32.68 -22.15 -4.11
CA ASP A 541 32.43 -20.70 -4.24
C ASP A 541 31.17 -20.20 -3.46
N GLY A 542 30.91 -20.76 -2.28
CA GLY A 542 29.80 -20.34 -1.44
C GLY A 542 28.45 -21.05 -1.73
N VAL A 543 28.40 -21.93 -2.72
CA VAL A 543 27.24 -22.75 -3.04
C VAL A 543 27.50 -24.24 -2.76
N LEU A 544 26.46 -25.00 -2.54
CA LEU A 544 26.53 -26.44 -2.33
C LEU A 544 26.17 -27.15 -3.64
N VAL A 545 27.19 -27.66 -4.35
CA VAL A 545 27.03 -28.34 -5.65
C VAL A 545 26.86 -29.83 -5.45
N PHE A 546 25.92 -30.46 -6.14
CA PHE A 546 25.66 -31.90 -6.08
C PHE A 546 25.51 -32.52 -7.47
N ASP A 547 25.96 -33.80 -7.54
CA ASP A 547 25.77 -34.68 -8.69
C ASP A 547 25.57 -36.11 -8.15
N GLY A 548 24.32 -36.51 -7.99
CA GLY A 548 24.02 -37.79 -7.36
C GLY A 548 22.52 -38.08 -7.29
N GLY A 549 22.17 -39.34 -7.09
CA GLY A 549 20.77 -39.75 -6.98
C GLY A 549 19.95 -39.57 -8.26
N GLY A 550 20.61 -39.37 -9.41
CA GLY A 550 19.94 -39.13 -10.70
C GLY A 550 19.67 -37.66 -10.99
N ILE A 551 20.09 -36.72 -10.13
CA ILE A 551 19.96 -35.28 -10.32
C ILE A 551 21.31 -34.59 -10.15
N LYS A 552 21.49 -33.45 -10.83
CA LYS A 552 22.63 -32.56 -10.70
C LYS A 552 22.14 -31.13 -10.52
N GLY A 553 22.79 -30.38 -9.66
CA GLY A 553 22.41 -29.01 -9.38
C GLY A 553 23.22 -28.38 -8.26
N HIS A 554 22.69 -27.31 -7.70
CA HIS A 554 23.33 -26.63 -6.59
C HIS A 554 22.29 -26.01 -5.63
N ILE A 555 22.76 -25.62 -4.45
CA ILE A 555 22.00 -24.87 -3.46
C ILE A 555 22.73 -23.57 -3.16
N GLU A 556 22.02 -22.48 -3.27
CA GLU A 556 22.45 -21.16 -2.84
C GLU A 556 21.78 -20.80 -1.52
N PHE A 557 22.51 -20.08 -0.66
CA PHE A 557 22.09 -19.77 0.69
C PHE A 557 21.93 -18.27 0.90
N GLY A 558 20.74 -17.85 1.30
CA GLY A 558 20.44 -16.53 1.81
C GLY A 558 20.16 -16.56 3.31
N GLN A 559 19.80 -15.43 3.89
CA GLN A 559 19.47 -15.36 5.33
C GLN A 559 18.10 -15.96 5.64
N LYS A 560 17.12 -15.68 4.77
CA LYS A 560 15.72 -16.09 4.92
C LYS A 560 15.32 -17.21 4.00
N TYR A 561 16.00 -17.31 2.87
CA TYR A 561 15.67 -18.25 1.81
C TYR A 561 16.86 -19.11 1.44
N LEU A 562 16.55 -20.26 0.91
CA LEU A 562 17.50 -21.19 0.33
C LEU A 562 16.95 -21.54 -1.06
N TRP A 563 17.82 -21.54 -2.07
CA TRP A 563 17.48 -21.89 -3.45
C TRP A 563 18.04 -23.25 -3.82
N LEU A 564 17.16 -24.19 -4.16
CA LEU A 564 17.55 -25.47 -4.75
C LEU A 564 17.39 -25.37 -6.26
N VAL A 565 18.48 -25.38 -6.98
CA VAL A 565 18.51 -25.36 -8.44
C VAL A 565 18.87 -26.74 -8.98
N ILE A 566 18.03 -27.32 -9.83
CA ILE A 566 18.27 -28.59 -10.52
C ILE A 566 18.57 -28.28 -11.98
N GLU A 567 19.81 -28.57 -12.39
CA GLU A 567 20.33 -28.28 -13.72
C GLU A 567 20.11 -29.43 -14.69
N GLU A 568 20.28 -30.66 -14.21
CA GLU A 568 20.18 -31.88 -15.03
C GLU A 568 19.61 -33.05 -14.23
N GLY A 569 18.94 -33.96 -14.93
CA GLY A 569 18.49 -35.25 -14.41
C GLY A 569 16.98 -35.33 -14.23
N ASN A 570 16.50 -36.57 -14.18
CA ASN A 570 15.11 -36.92 -13.91
C ASN A 570 15.10 -38.23 -13.11
N ASP A 571 14.73 -38.15 -11.85
CA ASP A 571 14.45 -39.35 -11.05
C ASP A 571 12.94 -39.58 -11.02
N GLU A 572 12.46 -40.76 -11.44
CA GLU A 572 11.04 -41.09 -11.42
C GLU A 572 10.41 -40.97 -10.03
N ARG A 573 11.23 -41.05 -8.95
CA ARG A 573 10.83 -40.85 -7.56
C ARG A 573 10.70 -39.39 -7.18
N PHE A 574 11.40 -38.52 -7.90
CA PHE A 574 11.38 -37.08 -7.79
C PHE A 574 11.13 -36.53 -9.18
N PRO A 575 9.90 -36.26 -9.56
CA PRO A 575 9.61 -35.62 -10.84
C PRO A 575 10.30 -34.28 -10.87
N VAL A 576 11.50 -34.29 -11.42
CA VAL A 576 12.41 -33.16 -11.53
C VAL A 576 11.72 -32.04 -12.25
N GLY A 577 11.92 -30.87 -11.78
CA GLY A 577 11.28 -29.69 -12.30
C GLY A 577 9.93 -29.37 -11.65
N TYR A 578 9.31 -30.31 -10.93
CA TYR A 578 7.96 -30.06 -10.46
C TYR A 578 7.83 -29.81 -8.95
N HIS A 579 8.63 -30.42 -8.09
CA HIS A 579 8.31 -30.39 -6.66
C HIS A 579 9.48 -30.05 -5.73
N CYS A 580 10.71 -30.20 -6.20
CA CYS A 580 11.89 -29.99 -5.37
C CYS A 580 12.70 -28.74 -5.74
N TYR A 581 12.56 -28.24 -6.95
CA TYR A 581 13.23 -27.02 -7.40
C TYR A 581 12.63 -25.79 -6.71
N GLY A 582 13.47 -24.85 -6.32
CA GLY A 582 13.05 -23.51 -5.97
C GLY A 582 13.36 -23.00 -4.58
N VAL A 583 12.54 -22.10 -4.06
CA VAL A 583 12.72 -21.37 -2.82
C VAL A 583 12.23 -22.15 -1.62
N TYR A 584 13.06 -22.19 -0.59
CA TYR A 584 12.76 -22.82 0.69
C TYR A 584 12.87 -21.82 1.82
N THR A 585 11.93 -21.88 2.75
CA THR A 585 11.96 -21.10 3.99
C THR A 585 12.34 -21.97 5.17
N PRO A 586 12.99 -21.43 6.23
CA PRO A 586 13.30 -22.21 7.41
C PRO A 586 12.02 -22.60 8.14
N GLU A 587 11.96 -23.82 8.64
CA GLU A 587 10.90 -24.25 9.56
C GLU A 587 11.16 -23.65 10.93
N GLU A 588 10.14 -22.96 11.51
CA GLU A 588 10.21 -22.36 12.84
C GLU A 588 10.23 -23.37 13.98
#